data_e41ce4adc893b147dfaac884aab1dafa
#
_entry.id   e41ce4adc893b147dfaac884aab1dafa
#
_cell.length_a   1.000
_cell.length_b   1.000
_cell.length_c   1.000
_cell.angle_alpha   90.00
_cell.angle_beta   90.00
_cell.angle_gamma   90.00
#
_symmetry.space_group_name_H-M   'P 1'
#
loop_
_entity.id
_entity.type
_entity.pdbx_description
1 polymer ?
#
loop_
_entity_poly.entity_id
_entity_poly.type
_entity_poly.pdbx_seq_one_letter_code
_entity_poly.pdbx_strand_id
1 'polypeptide(L)'
;MQKVTKEDLLNSGAHFGHVSSKTDPNFKDFVISQKNGIDIINLDDTIDNLDKALNFISNIVQRNGEILFVGTKKHAKDVIQQEADRCGMFYVVERWLGGTLTNFSTIKKSIKRLHSLEKEGSAIFEDLTKKELLQLNREKIKLSDQHRGIKDMKKLPSAIVIVDGKTESIAIQEAKKLEIPIICLVDSNTDPTLCEYPIPANDDSIRTIQLIVNEIVNTIISASKKDDDKSESISEEKEAQKEG
;
A
#
# COMPACT_ATOMS: atom_id res chain seq x y z
N MET A 1 3.51 21.24 5.62
CA MET A 1 3.76 20.34 4.48
C MET A 1 3.37 21.07 3.21
N GLN A 2 4.18 20.97 2.17
CA GLN A 2 3.86 21.55 0.86
C GLN A 2 2.88 20.56 0.19
N LYS A 3 1.63 20.97 -0.01
CA LYS A 3 0.63 20.12 -0.69
C LYS A 3 1.06 19.86 -2.14
N VAL A 4 0.75 18.70 -2.66
CA VAL A 4 0.93 18.38 -4.07
C VAL A 4 0.17 19.38 -4.92
N THR A 5 0.86 20.03 -5.85
CA THR A 5 0.26 21.02 -6.75
C THR A 5 -0.13 20.39 -8.09
N LYS A 6 -1.03 21.06 -8.81
CA LYS A 6 -1.40 20.64 -10.17
C LYS A 6 -0.21 20.63 -11.12
N GLU A 7 0.76 21.54 -10.92
CA GLU A 7 2.00 21.61 -11.69
C GLU A 7 2.89 20.39 -11.43
N ASP A 8 2.99 19.93 -10.18
CA ASP A 8 3.76 18.73 -9.82
C ASP A 8 3.17 17.49 -10.49
N LEU A 9 1.83 17.35 -10.46
CA LEU A 9 1.11 16.26 -11.13
C LEU A 9 1.29 16.32 -12.66
N LEU A 10 1.23 17.51 -13.24
CA LEU A 10 1.45 17.67 -14.67
C LEU A 10 2.88 17.27 -15.07
N ASN A 11 3.88 17.71 -14.30
CA ASN A 11 5.31 17.43 -14.54
C ASN A 11 5.64 15.95 -14.31
N SER A 12 4.93 15.26 -13.43
CA SER A 12 5.08 13.81 -13.21
C SER A 12 4.44 12.95 -14.31
N GLY A 13 3.57 13.55 -15.13
CA GLY A 13 2.82 12.85 -16.18
C GLY A 13 1.55 12.15 -15.67
N ALA A 14 1.00 12.58 -14.53
CA ALA A 14 -0.19 12.00 -13.91
C ALA A 14 -1.45 12.11 -14.78
N HIS A 15 -1.50 13.06 -15.70
CA HIS A 15 -2.61 13.32 -16.59
C HIS A 15 -2.74 12.36 -17.78
N PHE A 16 -1.73 11.54 -18.07
CA PHE A 16 -1.79 10.58 -19.15
C PHE A 16 -2.49 9.30 -18.69
N GLY A 17 -3.64 9.00 -19.30
CA GLY A 17 -4.29 7.72 -19.18
C GLY A 17 -3.83 6.72 -20.25
N HIS A 18 -4.52 5.62 -20.34
CA HIS A 18 -4.32 4.60 -21.38
C HIS A 18 -4.99 4.99 -22.71
N VAL A 19 -4.78 4.15 -23.71
CA VAL A 19 -5.46 4.28 -25.02
C VAL A 19 -6.97 4.17 -24.81
N SER A 20 -7.75 5.09 -25.39
CA SER A 20 -9.20 5.22 -25.20
C SER A 20 -10.01 3.94 -25.49
N SER A 21 -9.47 3.04 -26.33
CA SER A 21 -10.08 1.72 -26.56
C SER A 21 -10.02 0.76 -25.36
N LYS A 22 -9.20 1.08 -24.35
CA LYS A 22 -9.03 0.29 -23.12
C LYS A 22 -9.65 0.94 -21.89
N THR A 23 -10.24 2.12 -22.05
CA THR A 23 -10.83 2.90 -20.98
C THR A 23 -12.08 2.21 -20.44
N ASP A 24 -12.16 2.11 -19.12
CA ASP A 24 -13.35 1.60 -18.46
C ASP A 24 -14.51 2.60 -18.58
N PRO A 25 -15.74 2.14 -18.87
CA PRO A 25 -16.90 3.02 -18.97
C PRO A 25 -17.15 3.89 -17.74
N ASN A 26 -16.87 3.38 -16.54
CA ASN A 26 -17.08 4.08 -15.28
C ASN A 26 -15.98 5.12 -14.99
N PHE A 27 -14.84 5.08 -15.70
CA PHE A 27 -13.76 6.05 -15.56
C PHE A 27 -13.98 7.33 -16.37
N LYS A 28 -14.96 7.36 -17.29
CA LYS A 28 -15.18 8.48 -18.24
C LYS A 28 -15.38 9.82 -17.56
N ASP A 29 -15.95 9.83 -16.37
CA ASP A 29 -16.21 11.08 -15.61
C ASP A 29 -14.90 11.78 -15.19
N PHE A 30 -13.78 11.06 -15.12
CA PHE A 30 -12.46 11.60 -14.81
C PHE A 30 -11.65 12.00 -16.06
N VAL A 31 -12.20 11.86 -17.26
CA VAL A 31 -11.51 12.20 -18.51
C VAL A 31 -11.97 13.57 -19.02
N ILE A 32 -11.03 14.52 -19.15
CA ILE A 32 -11.32 15.86 -19.71
C ILE A 32 -11.37 15.83 -21.24
N SER A 33 -10.44 15.13 -21.87
CA SER A 33 -10.25 15.15 -23.32
C SER A 33 -9.50 13.93 -23.80
N GLN A 34 -9.46 13.76 -25.11
CA GLN A 34 -8.64 12.75 -25.78
C GLN A 34 -7.63 13.42 -26.70
N LYS A 35 -6.38 12.99 -26.63
CA LYS A 35 -5.31 13.49 -27.50
C LYS A 35 -4.53 12.32 -28.07
N ASN A 36 -4.46 12.25 -29.39
CA ASN A 36 -3.78 11.16 -30.12
C ASN A 36 -4.25 9.75 -29.71
N GLY A 37 -5.56 9.58 -29.40
CA GLY A 37 -6.11 8.31 -28.97
C GLY A 37 -5.81 7.91 -27.54
N ILE A 38 -5.23 8.81 -26.73
CA ILE A 38 -4.95 8.64 -25.30
C ILE A 38 -5.91 9.55 -24.53
N ASP A 39 -6.46 9.04 -23.43
CA ASP A 39 -7.32 9.80 -22.54
C ASP A 39 -6.50 10.70 -21.64
N ILE A 40 -6.99 11.90 -21.41
CA ILE A 40 -6.37 12.88 -20.52
C ILE A 40 -7.19 12.97 -19.24
N ILE A 41 -6.57 12.59 -18.13
CA ILE A 41 -7.18 12.56 -16.80
C ILE A 41 -7.29 13.98 -16.23
N ASN A 42 -8.39 14.26 -15.54
CA ASN A 42 -8.60 15.51 -14.83
C ASN A 42 -7.76 15.58 -13.55
N LEU A 43 -6.77 16.45 -13.52
CA LEU A 43 -5.90 16.62 -12.35
C LEU A 43 -6.60 17.33 -11.17
N ASP A 44 -7.65 18.08 -11.41
CA ASP A 44 -8.44 18.69 -10.33
C ASP A 44 -9.15 17.61 -9.52
N ASP A 45 -9.76 16.63 -10.21
CA ASP A 45 -10.36 15.45 -9.57
C ASP A 45 -9.30 14.59 -8.85
N THR A 46 -8.09 14.52 -9.41
CA THR A 46 -6.97 13.83 -8.74
C THR A 46 -6.65 14.47 -7.39
N ILE A 47 -6.55 15.79 -7.33
CA ILE A 47 -6.24 16.54 -6.09
C ILE A 47 -7.37 16.37 -5.08
N ASP A 48 -8.62 16.55 -5.50
CA ASP A 48 -9.79 16.46 -4.62
C ASP A 48 -9.93 15.05 -4.01
N ASN A 49 -9.72 14.01 -4.80
CA ASN A 49 -9.80 12.65 -4.32
C ASN A 49 -8.57 12.24 -3.49
N LEU A 50 -7.39 12.75 -3.82
CA LEU A 50 -6.20 12.60 -2.99
C LEU A 50 -6.42 13.23 -1.61
N ASP A 51 -6.91 14.48 -1.53
CA ASP A 51 -7.20 15.13 -0.26
C ASP A 51 -8.22 14.35 0.59
N LYS A 52 -9.26 13.75 -0.01
CA LYS A 52 -10.20 12.87 0.68
C LYS A 52 -9.50 11.61 1.23
N ALA A 53 -8.66 10.97 0.43
CA ALA A 53 -7.89 9.80 0.83
C ALA A 53 -6.91 10.12 1.96
N LEU A 54 -6.20 11.25 1.91
CA LEU A 54 -5.26 11.68 2.94
C LEU A 54 -5.96 11.95 4.28
N ASN A 55 -7.13 12.60 4.26
CA ASN A 55 -7.93 12.82 5.45
C ASN A 55 -8.38 11.50 6.08
N PHE A 56 -8.80 10.53 5.27
CA PHE A 56 -9.19 9.20 5.73
C PHE A 56 -8.00 8.45 6.36
N ILE A 57 -6.85 8.46 5.70
CA ILE A 57 -5.61 7.85 6.19
C ILE A 57 -5.20 8.45 7.54
N SER A 58 -5.23 9.78 7.65
CA SER A 58 -4.92 10.47 8.91
C SER A 58 -5.81 10.00 10.06
N ASN A 59 -7.11 9.83 9.82
CA ASN A 59 -8.05 9.32 10.83
C ASN A 59 -7.77 7.87 11.25
N ILE A 60 -7.34 7.02 10.30
CA ILE A 60 -6.96 5.62 10.61
C ILE A 60 -5.72 5.59 11.48
N VAL A 61 -4.68 6.33 11.10
CA VAL A 61 -3.39 6.35 11.81
C VAL A 61 -3.55 6.90 13.22
N GLN A 62 -4.34 7.96 13.41
CA GLN A 62 -4.69 8.50 14.73
C GLN A 62 -5.42 7.50 15.65
N ARG A 63 -5.94 6.41 15.10
CA ARG A 63 -6.54 5.31 15.87
C ARG A 63 -5.62 4.09 15.96
N ASN A 64 -4.32 4.28 15.73
CA ASN A 64 -3.32 3.20 15.67
C ASN A 64 -3.71 2.09 14.66
N GLY A 65 -4.35 2.48 13.55
CA GLY A 65 -4.67 1.59 12.45
C GLY A 65 -3.45 1.31 11.58
N GLU A 66 -3.28 0.06 11.17
CA GLU A 66 -2.21 -0.38 10.28
C GLU A 66 -2.68 -0.32 8.82
N ILE A 67 -1.79 0.09 7.92
CA ILE A 67 -2.06 0.21 6.48
C ILE A 67 -1.19 -0.79 5.73
N LEU A 68 -1.80 -1.43 4.73
CA LEU A 68 -1.11 -2.35 3.82
C LEU A 68 -0.97 -1.70 2.44
N PHE A 69 0.25 -1.50 1.98
CA PHE A 69 0.53 -1.04 0.62
C PHE A 69 0.64 -2.23 -0.34
N VAL A 70 0.02 -2.14 -1.51
CA VAL A 70 0.02 -3.19 -2.51
C VAL A 70 0.34 -2.62 -3.88
N GLY A 71 1.34 -3.19 -4.54
CA GLY A 71 1.67 -2.85 -5.92
C GLY A 71 2.76 -3.75 -6.46
N THR A 72 2.34 -4.74 -7.25
CA THR A 72 3.24 -5.74 -7.83
C THR A 72 3.79 -5.31 -9.19
N LYS A 73 3.29 -4.20 -9.74
CA LYS A 73 3.74 -3.64 -11.00
C LYS A 73 5.20 -3.20 -10.91
N LYS A 74 6.00 -3.50 -11.92
CA LYS A 74 7.45 -3.24 -11.94
C LYS A 74 7.80 -1.78 -11.59
N HIS A 75 6.99 -0.82 -12.03
CA HIS A 75 7.21 0.60 -11.78
C HIS A 75 6.85 1.04 -10.35
N ALA A 76 6.03 0.25 -9.64
CA ALA A 76 5.56 0.55 -8.29
C ALA A 76 6.37 -0.12 -7.17
N LYS A 77 6.98 -1.28 -7.44
CA LYS A 77 7.63 -2.14 -6.43
C LYS A 77 8.60 -1.39 -5.53
N ASP A 78 9.61 -0.77 -6.14
CA ASP A 78 10.70 -0.14 -5.39
C ASP A 78 10.20 1.09 -4.61
N VAL A 79 9.31 1.86 -5.23
CA VAL A 79 8.70 3.04 -4.60
C VAL A 79 7.87 2.63 -3.38
N ILE A 80 6.99 1.65 -3.54
CA ILE A 80 6.12 1.18 -2.45
C ILE A 80 6.96 0.60 -1.31
N GLN A 81 7.96 -0.22 -1.61
CA GLN A 81 8.82 -0.80 -0.58
C GLN A 81 9.54 0.30 0.22
N GLN A 82 10.21 1.24 -0.45
CA GLN A 82 10.97 2.30 0.20
C GLN A 82 10.07 3.19 1.07
N GLU A 83 8.91 3.56 0.55
CA GLU A 83 7.99 4.45 1.24
C GLU A 83 7.26 3.75 2.41
N ALA A 84 6.88 2.47 2.25
CA ALA A 84 6.30 1.69 3.34
C ALA A 84 7.31 1.45 4.48
N ASP A 85 8.57 1.11 4.14
CA ASP A 85 9.66 0.98 5.12
C ASP A 85 9.90 2.31 5.86
N ARG A 86 9.79 3.46 5.18
CA ARG A 86 9.97 4.81 5.77
C ARG A 86 8.93 5.14 6.83
N CYS A 87 7.69 4.66 6.69
CA CYS A 87 6.61 4.90 7.66
C CYS A 87 6.34 3.70 8.58
N GLY A 88 7.07 2.60 8.44
CA GLY A 88 6.89 1.39 9.26
C GLY A 88 5.57 0.66 9.00
N MET A 89 4.97 0.83 7.83
CA MET A 89 3.75 0.14 7.41
C MET A 89 4.05 -1.11 6.58
N PHE A 90 3.04 -1.96 6.40
CA PHE A 90 3.17 -3.23 5.68
C PHE A 90 3.06 -3.06 4.16
N TYR A 91 3.66 -3.98 3.41
CA TYR A 91 3.59 -3.95 1.95
C TYR A 91 3.62 -5.33 1.30
N VAL A 92 3.05 -5.41 0.09
CA VAL A 92 3.18 -6.54 -0.84
C VAL A 92 3.59 -6.00 -2.21
N VAL A 93 4.83 -6.31 -2.63
CA VAL A 93 5.41 -5.79 -3.88
C VAL A 93 5.79 -6.88 -4.88
N GLU A 94 5.91 -8.15 -4.45
CA GLU A 94 6.23 -9.22 -5.38
C GLU A 94 4.96 -9.74 -6.06
N ARG A 95 4.30 -10.69 -5.48
CA ARG A 95 3.07 -11.27 -6.02
C ARG A 95 2.01 -11.34 -4.93
N TRP A 96 0.83 -10.82 -5.21
CA TRP A 96 -0.31 -11.07 -4.33
C TRP A 96 -0.65 -12.56 -4.32
N LEU A 97 -0.64 -13.17 -3.15
CA LEU A 97 -1.06 -14.56 -2.99
C LEU A 97 -2.56 -14.56 -2.68
N GLY A 98 -3.33 -15.31 -3.48
CA GLY A 98 -4.75 -15.49 -3.18
C GLY A 98 -4.96 -16.00 -1.76
N GLY A 99 -5.82 -15.35 -0.99
CA GLY A 99 -6.04 -15.64 0.43
C GLY A 99 -5.14 -14.84 1.39
N THR A 100 -4.37 -13.88 0.91
CA THR A 100 -3.50 -13.05 1.78
C THR A 100 -4.30 -12.38 2.90
N LEU A 101 -5.52 -11.92 2.64
CA LEU A 101 -6.42 -11.36 3.64
C LEU A 101 -7.49 -12.38 4.08
N THR A 102 -8.18 -13.00 3.13
CA THR A 102 -9.31 -13.88 3.41
C THR A 102 -8.90 -15.21 4.06
N ASN A 103 -7.66 -15.65 3.91
CA ASN A 103 -7.09 -16.82 4.58
C ASN A 103 -5.79 -16.47 5.33
N PHE A 104 -5.85 -15.38 6.09
CA PHE A 104 -4.69 -14.85 6.82
C PHE A 104 -4.08 -15.86 7.81
N SER A 105 -4.87 -16.78 8.35
CA SER A 105 -4.38 -17.85 9.22
C SER A 105 -3.37 -18.76 8.52
N THR A 106 -3.57 -19.07 7.24
CA THR A 106 -2.64 -19.85 6.43
C THR A 106 -1.39 -19.06 6.08
N ILE A 107 -1.54 -17.77 5.77
CA ILE A 107 -0.39 -16.87 5.56
C ILE A 107 0.47 -16.78 6.81
N LYS A 108 -0.13 -16.67 8.01
CA LYS A 108 0.60 -16.72 9.28
C LYS A 108 1.40 -18.02 9.49
N LYS A 109 0.87 -19.17 9.05
CA LYS A 109 1.64 -20.44 9.09
C LYS A 109 2.86 -20.40 8.18
N SER A 110 2.72 -19.84 6.97
CA SER A 110 3.80 -19.64 6.04
C SER A 110 4.87 -18.68 6.58
N ILE A 111 4.46 -17.57 7.22
CA ILE A 111 5.37 -16.63 7.90
C ILE A 111 6.09 -17.31 9.07
N LYS A 112 5.40 -18.12 9.88
CA LYS A 112 6.06 -18.90 10.96
C LYS A 112 7.11 -19.85 10.39
N ARG A 113 6.85 -20.46 9.24
CA ARG A 113 7.84 -21.32 8.56
C ARG A 113 9.07 -20.50 8.14
N LEU A 114 8.86 -19.28 7.58
CA LEU A 114 9.95 -18.37 7.24
C LEU A 114 10.80 -18.05 8.46
N HIS A 115 10.19 -17.65 9.58
CA HIS A 115 10.91 -17.37 10.82
C HIS A 115 11.70 -18.57 11.34
N SER A 116 11.17 -19.80 11.16
CA SER A 116 11.90 -21.02 11.55
C SER A 116 13.12 -21.25 10.67
N LEU A 117 13.06 -20.87 9.39
CA LEU A 117 14.17 -20.96 8.43
C LEU A 117 15.18 -19.80 8.55
N GLU A 118 14.78 -18.68 9.16
CA GLU A 118 15.66 -17.53 9.42
C GLU A 118 16.50 -17.71 10.70
N LYS A 119 16.03 -18.52 11.66
CA LYS A 119 16.77 -18.77 12.91
C LYS A 119 18.02 -19.58 12.63
N GLU A 120 19.17 -18.98 12.80
CA GLU A 120 20.47 -19.67 12.78
C GLU A 120 20.55 -20.66 13.94
N GLY A 121 21.07 -21.88 13.67
CA GLY A 121 21.17 -22.94 14.70
C GLY A 121 19.84 -23.60 15.05
N SER A 122 18.81 -23.45 14.23
CA SER A 122 17.56 -24.22 14.36
C SER A 122 17.83 -25.69 14.13
N ALA A 123 17.24 -26.58 14.96
CA ALA A 123 17.29 -28.04 14.80
C ALA A 123 16.90 -28.55 13.38
N ILE A 124 16.26 -27.68 12.59
CA ILE A 124 15.90 -27.97 11.20
C ILE A 124 17.15 -28.14 10.30
N PHE A 125 18.31 -27.60 10.68
CA PHE A 125 19.54 -27.63 9.90
C PHE A 125 20.55 -28.69 10.41
N GLU A 126 20.25 -29.41 11.50
CA GLU A 126 21.08 -30.47 12.05
C GLU A 126 20.93 -31.71 11.17
N ASP A 127 22.04 -32.40 10.91
CA ASP A 127 22.14 -33.68 10.19
C ASP A 127 21.61 -33.68 8.74
N LEU A 128 21.52 -32.52 8.07
CA LEU A 128 21.06 -32.43 6.70
C LEU A 128 22.16 -32.68 5.66
N THR A 129 21.78 -33.36 4.59
CA THR A 129 22.63 -33.48 3.39
C THR A 129 22.75 -32.12 2.67
N LYS A 130 23.83 -31.94 1.88
CA LYS A 130 24.03 -30.74 1.05
C LYS A 130 22.84 -30.42 0.14
N LYS A 131 22.14 -31.45 -0.37
CA LYS A 131 20.98 -31.32 -1.24
C LYS A 131 19.79 -30.74 -0.49
N GLU A 132 19.54 -31.22 0.72
CA GLU A 132 18.46 -30.76 1.59
C GLU A 132 18.69 -29.30 2.04
N LEU A 133 19.91 -28.94 2.44
CA LEU A 133 20.30 -27.57 2.74
C LEU A 133 20.04 -26.62 1.56
N LEU A 134 20.39 -27.03 0.34
CA LEU A 134 20.11 -26.21 -0.85
C LEU A 134 18.61 -26.05 -1.09
N GLN A 135 17.80 -27.07 -0.82
CA GLN A 135 16.34 -27.01 -0.96
C GLN A 135 15.73 -26.08 0.09
N LEU A 136 16.15 -26.16 1.35
CA LEU A 136 15.69 -25.25 2.42
C LEU A 136 16.08 -23.79 2.14
N ASN A 137 17.28 -23.54 1.63
CA ASN A 137 17.70 -22.19 1.25
C ASN A 137 16.84 -21.62 0.11
N ARG A 138 16.48 -22.43 -0.89
CA ARG A 138 15.56 -22.01 -1.95
C ARG A 138 14.16 -21.72 -1.41
N GLU A 139 13.66 -22.55 -0.47
CA GLU A 139 12.40 -22.33 0.22
C GLU A 139 12.44 -21.01 1.01
N LYS A 140 13.51 -20.78 1.78
CA LYS A 140 13.72 -19.55 2.56
C LYS A 140 13.68 -18.30 1.67
N ILE A 141 14.43 -18.28 0.57
CA ILE A 141 14.44 -17.16 -0.38
C ILE A 141 13.03 -16.90 -0.91
N LYS A 142 12.35 -17.95 -1.39
CA LYS A 142 10.98 -17.83 -1.92
C LYS A 142 9.99 -17.27 -0.90
N LEU A 143 10.04 -17.76 0.35
CA LEU A 143 9.16 -17.29 1.41
C LEU A 143 9.50 -15.86 1.83
N SER A 144 10.79 -15.52 1.87
CA SER A 144 11.25 -14.16 2.16
C SER A 144 10.73 -13.18 1.12
N ASP A 145 10.89 -13.46 -0.16
CA ASP A 145 10.38 -12.60 -1.24
C ASP A 145 8.87 -12.39 -1.13
N GLN A 146 8.12 -13.46 -0.80
CA GLN A 146 6.66 -13.40 -0.73
C GLN A 146 6.13 -12.68 0.52
N HIS A 147 6.84 -12.74 1.64
CA HIS A 147 6.29 -12.31 2.94
C HIS A 147 7.09 -11.20 3.62
N ARG A 148 8.22 -10.73 3.05
CA ARG A 148 9.11 -9.76 3.72
C ARG A 148 8.38 -8.51 4.25
N GLY A 149 7.44 -7.98 3.49
CA GLY A 149 6.71 -6.76 3.87
C GLY A 149 5.50 -6.98 4.79
N ILE A 150 5.11 -8.25 5.04
CA ILE A 150 3.97 -8.59 5.91
C ILE A 150 4.35 -9.53 7.05
N LYS A 151 5.65 -9.84 7.22
CA LYS A 151 6.12 -10.83 8.21
C LYS A 151 5.76 -10.45 9.66
N ASP A 152 5.73 -9.15 9.96
CA ASP A 152 5.45 -8.63 11.30
C ASP A 152 3.96 -8.25 11.50
N MET A 153 3.13 -8.45 10.48
CA MET A 153 1.69 -8.14 10.53
C MET A 153 0.95 -9.13 11.44
N LYS A 154 0.46 -8.64 12.58
CA LYS A 154 -0.22 -9.47 13.61
C LYS A 154 -1.72 -9.59 13.37
N LYS A 155 -2.35 -8.57 12.81
CA LYS A 155 -3.79 -8.44 12.53
C LYS A 155 -4.02 -8.02 11.09
N LEU A 156 -5.26 -8.09 10.63
CA LEU A 156 -5.65 -7.55 9.33
C LEU A 156 -5.46 -6.03 9.32
N PRO A 157 -5.09 -5.44 8.17
CA PRO A 157 -4.90 -4.00 8.06
C PRO A 157 -6.24 -3.27 8.18
N SER A 158 -6.18 -2.03 8.65
CA SER A 158 -7.35 -1.14 8.77
C SER A 158 -7.73 -0.48 7.46
N ALA A 159 -6.80 -0.39 6.52
CA ALA A 159 -7.02 0.03 5.14
C ALA A 159 -5.93 -0.53 4.23
N ILE A 160 -6.22 -0.53 2.92
CA ILE A 160 -5.27 -0.94 1.88
C ILE A 160 -5.05 0.22 0.92
N VAL A 161 -3.78 0.48 0.57
CA VAL A 161 -3.38 1.40 -0.51
C VAL A 161 -2.89 0.56 -1.68
N ILE A 162 -3.56 0.66 -2.81
CA ILE A 162 -3.29 -0.14 -4.01
C ILE A 162 -2.80 0.76 -5.14
N VAL A 163 -1.76 0.33 -5.84
CA VAL A 163 -1.30 0.93 -7.09
C VAL A 163 -1.60 -0.02 -8.24
N ASP A 164 -2.35 0.43 -9.24
CA ASP A 164 -2.89 -0.35 -10.35
C ASP A 164 -3.99 -1.34 -9.94
N GLY A 165 -5.23 -0.85 -9.85
CA GLY A 165 -6.38 -1.67 -9.46
C GLY A 165 -6.70 -2.80 -10.44
N LYS A 166 -6.28 -2.71 -11.71
CA LYS A 166 -6.49 -3.77 -12.70
C LYS A 166 -5.61 -4.98 -12.44
N THR A 167 -4.34 -4.74 -12.17
CA THR A 167 -3.37 -5.81 -11.84
C THR A 167 -3.69 -6.44 -10.50
N GLU A 168 -4.08 -5.64 -9.51
CA GLU A 168 -4.34 -6.07 -8.13
C GLU A 168 -5.81 -6.40 -7.86
N SER A 169 -6.56 -6.81 -8.89
CA SER A 169 -8.00 -7.11 -8.80
C SER A 169 -8.35 -8.15 -7.72
N ILE A 170 -7.47 -9.13 -7.47
CA ILE A 170 -7.67 -10.14 -6.42
C ILE A 170 -7.56 -9.51 -5.03
N ALA A 171 -6.60 -8.60 -4.82
CA ALA A 171 -6.45 -7.87 -3.56
C ALA A 171 -7.69 -7.02 -3.27
N ILE A 172 -8.23 -6.32 -4.28
CA ILE A 172 -9.46 -5.55 -4.19
C ILE A 172 -10.65 -6.43 -3.79
N GLN A 173 -10.82 -7.59 -4.45
CA GLN A 173 -11.91 -8.52 -4.14
C GLN A 173 -11.82 -9.07 -2.70
N GLU A 174 -10.61 -9.41 -2.24
CA GLU A 174 -10.41 -9.88 -0.87
C GLU A 174 -10.68 -8.79 0.17
N ALA A 175 -10.23 -7.55 -0.08
CA ALA A 175 -10.46 -6.42 0.78
C ALA A 175 -11.96 -6.10 0.89
N LYS A 176 -12.68 -6.04 -0.23
CA LYS A 176 -14.14 -5.86 -0.26
C LYS A 176 -14.88 -6.93 0.54
N LYS A 177 -14.48 -8.21 0.39
CA LYS A 177 -15.10 -9.32 1.12
C LYS A 177 -14.96 -9.19 2.64
N LEU A 178 -13.91 -8.52 3.10
CA LEU A 178 -13.61 -8.28 4.52
C LEU A 178 -14.00 -6.88 4.99
N GLU A 179 -14.65 -6.09 4.13
CA GLU A 179 -15.04 -4.70 4.41
C GLU A 179 -13.85 -3.81 4.83
N ILE A 180 -12.67 -4.10 4.26
CA ILE A 180 -11.47 -3.29 4.49
C ILE A 180 -11.46 -2.16 3.46
N PRO A 181 -11.45 -0.89 3.87
CA PRO A 181 -11.47 0.26 2.98
C PRO A 181 -10.26 0.28 2.03
N ILE A 182 -10.52 0.63 0.76
CA ILE A 182 -9.55 0.60 -0.32
C ILE A 182 -9.28 2.01 -0.82
N ILE A 183 -8.03 2.44 -0.73
CA ILE A 183 -7.50 3.60 -1.43
C ILE A 183 -6.75 3.07 -2.65
N CYS A 184 -7.11 3.52 -3.84
CA CYS A 184 -6.50 3.00 -5.06
C CYS A 184 -6.06 4.10 -6.01
N LEU A 185 -4.81 4.03 -6.48
CA LEU A 185 -4.39 4.77 -7.65
C LEU A 185 -5.00 4.08 -8.89
N VAL A 186 -5.88 4.78 -9.58
CA VAL A 186 -6.72 4.24 -10.65
C VAL A 186 -6.38 4.94 -11.97
N ASP A 187 -5.95 4.19 -12.95
CA ASP A 187 -5.79 4.69 -14.32
C ASP A 187 -7.08 4.44 -15.14
N SER A 188 -7.16 5.00 -16.31
CA SER A 188 -8.34 4.96 -17.19
C SER A 188 -8.81 3.54 -17.58
N ASN A 189 -7.97 2.53 -17.42
CA ASN A 189 -8.28 1.12 -17.71
C ASN A 189 -8.89 0.35 -16.54
N THR A 190 -9.18 1.01 -15.42
CA THR A 190 -9.67 0.42 -14.17
C THR A 190 -11.00 1.05 -13.77
N ASP A 191 -11.91 0.25 -13.25
CA ASP A 191 -13.19 0.71 -12.70
C ASP A 191 -12.99 1.40 -11.35
N PRO A 192 -13.21 2.73 -11.24
CA PRO A 192 -13.04 3.47 -9.98
C PRO A 192 -14.07 3.10 -8.92
N THR A 193 -15.21 2.53 -9.28
CA THR A 193 -16.28 2.12 -8.34
C THR A 193 -15.88 0.91 -7.49
N LEU A 194 -14.77 0.28 -7.83
CA LEU A 194 -14.19 -0.81 -7.04
C LEU A 194 -13.53 -0.34 -5.75
N CYS A 195 -13.31 0.95 -5.57
CA CYS A 195 -12.56 1.50 -4.44
C CYS A 195 -13.38 2.58 -3.74
N GLU A 196 -13.28 2.69 -2.42
CA GLU A 196 -13.94 3.74 -1.64
C GLU A 196 -13.25 5.10 -1.84
N TYR A 197 -11.94 5.08 -2.08
CA TYR A 197 -11.13 6.29 -2.31
C TYR A 197 -10.29 6.13 -3.58
N PRO A 198 -10.91 6.25 -4.78
CA PRO A 198 -10.17 6.21 -6.04
C PRO A 198 -9.40 7.52 -6.24
N ILE A 199 -8.13 7.43 -6.56
CA ILE A 199 -7.26 8.55 -6.95
C ILE A 199 -6.98 8.41 -8.44
N PRO A 200 -7.67 9.15 -9.31
CA PRO A 200 -7.47 9.04 -10.76
C PRO A 200 -6.13 9.64 -11.15
N ALA A 201 -5.21 8.82 -11.63
CA ALA A 201 -3.90 9.23 -12.15
C ALA A 201 -3.21 8.10 -12.88
N ASN A 202 -2.18 8.45 -13.66
CA ASN A 202 -1.32 7.52 -14.38
C ASN A 202 -0.59 6.57 -13.43
N ASP A 203 -0.77 5.28 -13.60
CA ASP A 203 -0.13 4.22 -12.82
C ASP A 203 1.10 3.59 -13.51
N ASP A 204 1.47 4.05 -14.71
CA ASP A 204 2.66 3.63 -15.44
C ASP A 204 3.89 4.53 -15.17
N SER A 205 3.65 5.76 -14.72
CA SER A 205 4.72 6.72 -14.44
C SER A 205 5.28 6.53 -13.02
N ILE A 206 6.56 6.14 -12.92
CA ILE A 206 7.26 6.04 -11.64
C ILE A 206 7.19 7.36 -10.85
N ARG A 207 7.31 8.52 -11.54
CA ARG A 207 7.26 9.84 -10.90
C ARG A 207 5.89 10.14 -10.30
N THR A 208 4.81 9.76 -10.99
CA THR A 208 3.45 9.93 -10.49
C THR A 208 3.21 9.06 -9.27
N ILE A 209 3.57 7.76 -9.35
CA ILE A 209 3.45 6.83 -8.24
C ILE A 209 4.22 7.35 -7.03
N GLN A 210 5.48 7.76 -7.23
CA GLN A 210 6.34 8.29 -6.17
C GLN A 210 5.75 9.54 -5.52
N LEU A 211 5.23 10.48 -6.33
CA LEU A 211 4.63 11.71 -5.82
C LEU A 211 3.42 11.43 -4.92
N ILE A 212 2.49 10.59 -5.39
CA ILE A 212 1.26 10.28 -4.67
C ILE A 212 1.53 9.42 -3.43
N VAL A 213 2.34 8.36 -3.56
CA VAL A 213 2.69 7.48 -2.42
C VAL A 213 3.49 8.24 -1.37
N ASN A 214 4.41 9.12 -1.77
CA ASN A 214 5.16 9.98 -0.84
C ASN A 214 4.22 10.89 -0.03
N GLU A 215 3.21 11.52 -0.65
CA GLU A 215 2.24 12.37 0.05
C GLU A 215 1.40 11.57 1.05
N ILE A 216 0.96 10.36 0.66
CA ILE A 216 0.28 9.42 1.55
C ILE A 216 1.17 9.10 2.77
N VAL A 217 2.42 8.73 2.54
CA VAL A 217 3.36 8.36 3.62
C VAL A 217 3.72 9.55 4.51
N ASN A 218 3.89 10.75 3.95
CA ASN A 218 4.09 11.96 4.73
C ASN A 218 2.91 12.25 5.65
N THR A 219 1.69 12.00 5.19
CA THR A 219 0.48 12.11 6.00
C THR A 219 0.47 11.10 7.14
N ILE A 220 0.85 9.84 6.88
CA ILE A 220 0.97 8.80 7.90
C ILE A 220 1.97 9.22 8.99
N ILE A 221 3.19 9.62 8.61
CA ILE A 221 4.24 10.04 9.54
C ILE A 221 3.79 11.24 10.38
N SER A 222 3.09 12.20 9.78
CA SER A 222 2.61 13.38 10.47
C SER A 222 1.48 13.09 11.44
N ALA A 223 0.62 12.13 11.09
CA ALA A 223 -0.48 11.69 11.95
C ALA A 223 0.04 10.89 13.16
N SER A 224 1.04 10.01 12.96
CA SER A 224 1.68 9.25 14.04
C SER A 224 2.36 10.16 15.08
N LYS A 225 3.11 11.16 14.65
CA LYS A 225 3.78 12.12 15.57
C LYS A 225 2.79 12.89 16.45
N LYS A 226 1.62 13.24 15.95
CA LYS A 226 0.59 13.94 16.71
C LYS A 226 -0.01 13.08 17.83
N ASP A 227 0.02 11.76 17.69
CA ASP A 227 -0.47 10.85 18.73
C ASP A 227 0.59 10.64 19.83
N ASP A 228 1.87 10.59 19.47
CA ASP A 228 2.98 10.51 20.44
C ASP A 228 3.00 11.76 21.32
N ASP A 229 2.93 12.96 20.75
CA ASP A 229 2.88 14.24 21.49
C ASP A 229 1.65 14.32 22.43
N LYS A 230 0.47 13.80 22.01
CA LYS A 230 -0.72 13.76 22.87
C LYS A 230 -0.63 12.73 23.99
N SER A 231 0.00 11.60 23.75
CA SER A 231 0.18 10.57 24.76
C SER A 231 1.17 10.99 25.86
N GLU A 232 2.23 11.72 25.50
CA GLU A 232 3.18 12.30 26.43
C GLU A 232 2.53 13.39 27.30
N SER A 233 1.78 14.32 26.71
CA SER A 233 1.08 15.36 27.46
C SER A 233 0.06 14.82 28.46
N ILE A 234 -0.69 13.74 28.09
CA ILE A 234 -1.66 13.10 29.00
C ILE A 234 -0.95 12.32 30.14
N SER A 235 0.24 11.77 29.88
CA SER A 235 1.03 11.10 30.92
C SER A 235 1.60 12.08 31.94
N GLU A 236 2.12 13.22 31.48
CA GLU A 236 2.61 14.30 32.33
C GLU A 236 1.51 14.95 33.20
N GLU A 237 0.30 15.18 32.65
CA GLU A 237 -0.85 15.66 33.41
C GLU A 237 -1.32 14.67 34.49
N LYS A 238 -1.24 13.37 34.23
CA LYS A 238 -1.60 12.33 35.20
C LYS A 238 -0.55 12.15 36.33
N GLU A 239 0.73 12.39 36.05
CA GLU A 239 1.78 12.38 37.05
C GLU A 239 1.70 13.63 37.94
N ALA A 240 1.47 14.80 37.35
CA ALA A 240 1.28 16.05 38.10
C ALA A 240 0.05 16.02 39.04
N GLN A 241 -1.01 15.27 38.69
CA GLN A 241 -2.20 15.11 39.56
C GLN A 241 -2.03 14.05 40.65
N LYS A 242 -0.95 13.25 40.66
CA LYS A 242 -0.65 12.28 41.73
C LYS A 242 0.31 12.81 42.78
N GLU A 243 1.04 13.89 42.49
CA GLU A 243 2.01 14.52 43.41
C GLU A 243 1.43 15.74 44.15
N GLY A 244 0.19 16.16 43.93
CA GLY A 244 -0.53 17.21 44.64
C GLY A 244 -1.66 16.66 45.49
#